data_2666ba445f21c0fd3cdbc28f251bb34a
#
_entry.id   2666ba445f21c0fd3cdbc28f251bb34a
#
_cell.length_a   1.000
_cell.length_b   1.000
_cell.length_c   1.000
_cell.angle_alpha   90.00
_cell.angle_beta   90.00
_cell.angle_gamma   90.00
#
_symmetry.space_group_name_H-M   'P 1'
#
loop_
_entity.id
_entity.type
_entity.pdbx_description
1 polymer ?
#
loop_
_entity_poly.entity_id
_entity_poly.type
_entity_poly.pdbx_seq_one_letter_code
_entity_poly.pdbx_strand_id
1 'polypeptide(L)'
;MTRHNGRAGTHGTYNPKHNDRSFDLANSEHIDPERAKGNIYWDCFHGFRSALDPQDPDDLAATFSEVERQFYESSYSEFIEKQNERNAKIRHTERNRSIPDLLSSRKTCPEETIYQLGTLDEHASAEDLLNIVTEFIEEFKAKFGEHVHVLDWALHLDESTPHIHERHASGCAAC
;
A
#
# COMPACT_ATOMS: atom_id res chain seq x y z
N MET A 1 -13.72 -7.78 7.21
CA MET A 1 -13.06 -6.74 6.40
C MET A 1 -13.05 -5.44 7.19
N THR A 2 -11.91 -4.86 7.37
CA THR A 2 -11.71 -3.56 8.05
C THR A 2 -11.06 -2.60 7.08
N ARG A 3 -11.43 -1.32 7.11
CA ARG A 3 -10.89 -0.30 6.21
C ARG A 3 -10.26 0.83 7.02
N HIS A 4 -9.07 1.26 6.62
CA HIS A 4 -8.34 2.36 7.21
C HIS A 4 -8.15 3.48 6.18
N ASN A 5 -8.63 4.68 6.51
CA ASN A 5 -8.56 5.83 5.63
C ASN A 5 -7.69 6.91 6.27
N GLY A 6 -6.48 7.06 5.79
CA GLY A 6 -5.70 8.23 6.11
C GLY A 6 -4.33 7.99 6.75
N ARG A 7 -3.46 8.98 6.63
CA ARG A 7 -2.09 8.99 7.19
C ARG A 7 -2.05 9.35 8.68
N ALA A 8 -3.14 9.90 9.21
CA ALA A 8 -3.22 10.26 10.61
C ALA A 8 -4.69 10.34 11.05
N GLY A 9 -5.02 9.76 12.18
CA GLY A 9 -6.36 9.77 12.74
C GLY A 9 -6.43 8.99 14.04
N THR A 10 -7.49 9.17 14.78
CA THR A 10 -7.79 8.41 16.00
C THR A 10 -8.32 7.00 15.71
N HIS A 11 -8.70 6.73 14.46
CA HIS A 11 -9.24 5.46 14.02
C HIS A 11 -8.63 5.11 12.66
N GLY A 12 -7.84 4.04 12.62
CA GLY A 12 -7.45 3.38 11.40
C GLY A 12 -6.48 4.14 10.50
N THR A 13 -5.32 4.47 11.02
CA THR A 13 -4.17 4.88 10.20
C THR A 13 -3.43 3.63 9.77
N TYR A 14 -3.22 3.44 8.46
CA TYR A 14 -2.35 2.37 8.01
C TYR A 14 -0.88 2.65 8.38
N ASN A 15 -0.12 1.59 8.58
CA ASN A 15 1.30 1.66 8.89
C ASN A 15 2.09 0.88 7.82
N PRO A 16 2.68 1.55 6.81
CA PRO A 16 3.43 0.88 5.75
C PRO A 16 4.51 -0.05 6.30
N LYS A 17 5.24 0.39 7.32
CA LYS A 17 6.32 -0.41 7.93
C LYS A 17 5.80 -1.66 8.63
N HIS A 18 4.60 -1.58 9.22
CA HIS A 18 3.95 -2.77 9.79
C HIS A 18 3.56 -3.75 8.68
N ASN A 19 3.03 -3.22 7.58
CA ASN A 19 2.51 -4.06 6.50
C ASN A 19 3.63 -4.75 5.72
N ASP A 20 4.74 -4.07 5.45
CA ASP A 20 5.90 -4.64 4.75
C ASP A 20 6.97 -5.23 5.68
N ARG A 21 6.71 -5.23 7.00
CA ARG A 21 7.64 -5.75 8.02
C ARG A 21 9.02 -5.06 8.02
N SER A 22 9.14 -3.84 7.51
CA SER A 22 10.38 -3.07 7.48
C SER A 22 10.73 -2.42 8.84
N PHE A 23 10.68 -3.21 9.91
CA PHE A 23 11.06 -2.83 11.27
C PHE A 23 11.68 -4.02 12.02
N ASP A 24 12.21 -3.79 13.21
CA ASP A 24 12.81 -4.84 14.04
C ASP A 24 11.72 -5.78 14.61
N LEU A 25 11.57 -6.95 13.98
CA LEU A 25 10.60 -7.98 14.35
C LEU A 25 10.91 -8.63 15.70
N ALA A 26 12.19 -8.68 16.11
CA ALA A 26 12.60 -9.37 17.34
C ALA A 26 12.02 -8.72 18.62
N ASN A 27 11.62 -7.45 18.52
CA ASN A 27 11.02 -6.69 19.61
C ASN A 27 9.50 -6.58 19.52
N SER A 28 8.84 -7.34 18.65
CA SER A 28 7.39 -7.32 18.48
C SER A 28 6.72 -8.47 19.23
N GLU A 29 5.84 -8.15 20.18
CA GLU A 29 5.16 -9.16 21.02
C GLU A 29 4.12 -10.01 20.25
N HIS A 30 3.65 -9.52 19.08
CA HIS A 30 2.53 -10.14 18.37
C HIS A 30 2.92 -10.79 17.04
N ILE A 31 4.21 -10.71 16.67
CA ILE A 31 4.73 -11.21 15.39
C ILE A 31 5.75 -12.32 15.68
N ASP A 32 5.58 -13.44 15.00
CA ASP A 32 6.52 -14.54 15.01
C ASP A 32 7.57 -14.34 13.88
N PRO A 33 8.85 -14.01 14.21
CA PRO A 33 9.86 -13.71 13.19
C PRO A 33 10.17 -14.91 12.27
N GLU A 34 10.01 -16.15 12.72
CA GLU A 34 10.21 -17.32 11.87
C GLU A 34 9.07 -17.52 10.89
N ARG A 35 7.83 -17.26 11.33
CA ARG A 35 6.65 -17.30 10.47
C ARG A 35 6.64 -16.15 9.47
N ALA A 36 7.20 -14.99 9.83
CA ALA A 36 7.30 -13.83 8.96
C ALA A 36 8.05 -14.11 7.64
N LYS A 37 8.98 -15.08 7.64
CA LYS A 37 9.66 -15.55 6.43
C LYS A 37 8.72 -16.20 5.40
N GLY A 38 7.55 -16.61 5.83
CA GLY A 38 6.51 -17.16 4.97
C GLY A 38 5.51 -16.13 4.45
N ASN A 39 5.60 -14.87 4.86
CA ASN A 39 4.75 -13.81 4.36
C ASN A 39 4.92 -13.63 2.85
N ILE A 40 3.85 -13.24 2.18
CA ILE A 40 3.82 -13.02 0.74
C ILE A 40 3.46 -11.56 0.47
N TYR A 41 4.21 -10.93 -0.42
CA TYR A 41 4.03 -9.54 -0.80
C TYR A 41 3.77 -9.43 -2.30
N TRP A 42 3.03 -8.44 -2.69
CA TRP A 42 2.84 -8.06 -4.08
C TRP A 42 2.75 -6.54 -4.19
N ASP A 43 3.34 -5.99 -5.22
CA ASP A 43 3.15 -4.60 -5.59
C ASP A 43 2.99 -4.43 -7.11
N CYS A 44 2.47 -3.28 -7.51
CA CYS A 44 2.13 -2.98 -8.91
C CYS A 44 3.34 -2.81 -9.84
N PHE A 45 4.56 -2.67 -9.32
CA PHE A 45 5.78 -2.48 -10.10
C PHE A 45 6.60 -3.77 -10.22
N HIS A 46 6.69 -4.55 -9.15
CA HIS A 46 7.60 -5.69 -9.05
C HIS A 46 6.88 -7.05 -9.01
N GLY A 47 5.55 -7.06 -8.81
CA GLY A 47 4.78 -8.30 -8.71
C GLY A 47 4.98 -9.02 -7.37
N PHE A 48 4.89 -10.35 -7.38
CA PHE A 48 4.98 -11.18 -6.18
C PHE A 48 6.41 -11.27 -5.63
N ARG A 49 6.52 -11.19 -4.31
CA ARG A 49 7.74 -11.39 -3.54
C ARG A 49 7.49 -12.24 -2.30
N SER A 50 8.50 -12.96 -1.85
CA SER A 50 8.59 -13.53 -0.50
C SER A 50 8.95 -12.42 0.50
N ALA A 51 9.31 -12.79 1.74
CA ALA A 51 9.71 -11.82 2.76
C ALA A 51 10.72 -10.77 2.24
N LEU A 52 10.51 -9.50 2.61
CA LEU A 52 11.38 -8.40 2.22
C LEU A 52 12.60 -8.32 3.13
N ASP A 53 13.78 -8.10 2.55
CA ASP A 53 14.99 -7.71 3.27
C ASP A 53 15.29 -6.22 3.03
N PRO A 54 15.04 -5.33 4.00
CA PRO A 54 15.28 -3.90 3.84
C PRO A 54 16.75 -3.52 3.60
N GLN A 55 17.68 -4.46 3.73
CA GLN A 55 19.10 -4.26 3.41
C GLN A 55 19.43 -4.58 1.95
N ASP A 56 18.56 -5.32 1.27
CA ASP A 56 18.66 -5.55 -0.16
C ASP A 56 18.08 -4.33 -0.93
N PRO A 57 18.86 -3.70 -1.83
CA PRO A 57 18.37 -2.56 -2.61
C PRO A 57 17.11 -2.85 -3.44
N ASP A 58 16.97 -4.08 -3.96
CA ASP A 58 15.80 -4.46 -4.75
C ASP A 58 14.56 -4.63 -3.86
N ASP A 59 14.74 -5.18 -2.67
CA ASP A 59 13.67 -5.30 -1.68
C ASP A 59 13.31 -3.94 -1.06
N LEU A 60 14.31 -3.06 -0.87
CA LEU A 60 14.05 -1.69 -0.42
C LEU A 60 13.15 -0.93 -1.39
N ALA A 61 13.34 -1.13 -2.71
CA ALA A 61 12.49 -0.53 -3.74
C ALA A 61 11.03 -1.04 -3.69
N ALA A 62 10.80 -2.23 -3.15
CA ALA A 62 9.49 -2.85 -3.00
C ALA A 62 8.83 -2.59 -1.63
N THR A 63 9.42 -1.80 -0.74
CA THR A 63 8.75 -1.38 0.49
C THR A 63 7.50 -0.56 0.18
N PHE A 64 6.48 -0.68 0.99
CA PHE A 64 5.19 -0.01 0.75
C PHE A 64 5.32 1.51 0.64
N SER A 65 6.22 2.11 1.41
CA SER A 65 6.49 3.55 1.31
C SER A 65 7.13 3.93 -0.02
N GLU A 66 8.01 3.09 -0.54
CA GLU A 66 8.71 3.32 -1.79
C GLU A 66 7.82 3.08 -3.01
N VAL A 67 7.00 2.03 -2.96
CA VAL A 67 5.94 1.77 -3.97
C VAL A 67 4.99 2.97 -4.07
N GLU A 68 4.54 3.51 -2.96
CA GLU A 68 3.70 4.71 -2.95
C GLU A 68 4.42 5.91 -3.59
N ARG A 69 5.69 6.14 -3.26
CA ARG A 69 6.49 7.21 -3.86
C ARG A 69 6.61 7.05 -5.38
N GLN A 70 6.97 5.86 -5.84
CA GLN A 70 7.08 5.53 -7.27
C GLN A 70 5.76 5.72 -8.00
N PHE A 71 4.64 5.32 -7.38
CA PHE A 71 3.31 5.52 -7.94
C PHE A 71 3.00 7.00 -8.17
N TYR A 72 3.23 7.87 -7.18
CA TYR A 72 3.00 9.30 -7.36
C TYR A 72 3.97 9.93 -8.35
N GLU A 73 5.23 9.53 -8.37
CA GLU A 73 6.20 10.01 -9.36
C GLU A 73 5.77 9.66 -10.79
N SER A 74 5.43 8.40 -11.03
CA SER A 74 5.06 7.93 -12.37
C SER A 74 3.72 8.50 -12.85
N SER A 75 2.76 8.69 -11.94
CA SER A 75 1.39 9.06 -12.30
C SER A 75 1.14 10.56 -12.30
N TYR A 76 1.87 11.34 -11.49
CA TYR A 76 1.52 12.74 -11.24
C TYR A 76 2.63 13.75 -11.55
N SER A 77 3.87 13.37 -11.85
CA SER A 77 4.96 14.33 -12.11
C SER A 77 4.61 15.29 -13.24
N GLU A 78 4.16 14.79 -14.37
CA GLU A 78 3.80 15.62 -15.53
C GLU A 78 2.64 16.58 -15.22
N PHE A 79 1.64 16.12 -14.50
CA PHE A 79 0.52 16.96 -14.06
C PHE A 79 0.97 18.08 -13.13
N ILE A 80 1.83 17.74 -12.15
CA ILE A 80 2.39 18.71 -11.20
C ILE A 80 3.22 19.76 -11.92
N GLU A 81 4.09 19.37 -12.85
CA GLU A 81 4.90 20.26 -13.65
C GLU A 81 4.03 21.26 -14.44
N LYS A 82 3.06 20.76 -15.19
CA LYS A 82 2.12 21.60 -15.94
C LYS A 82 1.32 22.55 -15.04
N GLN A 83 0.91 22.09 -13.86
CA GLN A 83 0.20 22.91 -12.89
C GLN A 83 1.11 24.00 -12.31
N ASN A 84 2.35 23.68 -11.98
CA ASN A 84 3.33 24.63 -11.46
C ASN A 84 3.71 25.69 -12.50
N GLU A 85 3.86 25.31 -13.77
CA GLU A 85 4.06 26.26 -14.87
C GLU A 85 2.88 27.23 -15.01
N ARG A 86 1.65 26.71 -14.91
CA ARG A 86 0.44 27.54 -14.94
C ARG A 86 0.42 28.52 -13.77
N ASN A 87 0.73 28.06 -12.56
CA ASN A 87 0.81 28.91 -11.37
C ASN A 87 1.86 30.02 -11.54
N ALA A 88 3.03 29.71 -12.12
CA ALA A 88 4.08 30.68 -12.38
C ALA A 88 3.60 31.76 -13.38
N LYS A 89 2.93 31.37 -14.45
CA LYS A 89 2.37 32.32 -15.46
C LYS A 89 1.38 33.30 -14.85
N ILE A 90 0.58 32.88 -13.89
CA ILE A 90 -0.40 33.72 -13.19
C ILE A 90 0.13 34.33 -11.89
N ARG A 91 1.46 34.19 -11.62
CA ARG A 91 2.15 34.71 -10.42
C ARG A 91 1.63 34.15 -9.09
N HIS A 92 1.22 32.89 -9.07
CA HIS A 92 0.73 32.17 -7.89
C HIS A 92 1.63 30.96 -7.55
N THR A 93 2.94 31.19 -7.48
CA THR A 93 3.94 30.13 -7.16
C THR A 93 3.77 29.53 -5.78
N GLU A 94 3.09 30.21 -4.86
CA GLU A 94 2.72 29.70 -3.54
C GLU A 94 1.78 28.49 -3.59
N ARG A 95 1.15 28.25 -4.76
CA ARG A 95 0.28 27.09 -5.01
C ARG A 95 1.01 25.90 -5.62
N ASN A 96 2.29 26.05 -5.89
CA ASN A 96 3.09 24.95 -6.44
C ASN A 96 3.08 23.74 -5.51
N ARG A 97 3.11 22.56 -6.12
CA ARG A 97 3.15 21.27 -5.42
C ARG A 97 4.33 20.45 -5.92
N SER A 98 4.71 19.48 -5.09
CA SER A 98 5.76 18.50 -5.37
C SER A 98 5.27 17.10 -4.97
N ILE A 99 5.99 16.07 -5.37
CA ILE A 99 5.68 14.68 -4.93
C ILE A 99 5.71 14.56 -3.40
N PRO A 100 6.69 15.12 -2.66
CA PRO A 100 6.65 15.16 -1.19
C PRO A 100 5.36 15.77 -0.60
N ASP A 101 4.78 16.78 -1.26
CA ASP A 101 3.50 17.35 -0.82
C ASP A 101 2.35 16.35 -0.96
N LEU A 102 2.34 15.53 -2.02
CA LEU A 102 1.35 14.44 -2.17
C LEU A 102 1.54 13.38 -1.11
N LEU A 103 2.77 12.93 -0.90
CA LEU A 103 3.11 11.90 0.09
C LEU A 103 2.76 12.31 1.53
N SER A 104 2.78 13.59 1.85
CA SER A 104 2.41 14.12 3.18
C SER A 104 0.94 14.50 3.31
N SER A 105 0.23 14.64 2.19
CA SER A 105 -1.15 15.12 2.17
C SER A 105 -2.14 14.03 2.64
N ARG A 106 -3.14 14.45 3.42
CA ARG A 106 -4.27 13.58 3.80
C ARG A 106 -5.25 13.34 2.64
N LYS A 107 -5.24 14.20 1.62
CA LYS A 107 -6.17 14.11 0.49
C LYS A 107 -5.74 13.11 -0.57
N THR A 108 -4.46 12.82 -0.63
CA THR A 108 -3.85 11.89 -1.59
C THR A 108 -3.35 10.63 -0.92
N CYS A 109 -3.82 10.35 0.29
CA CYS A 109 -3.45 9.17 1.03
C CYS A 109 -4.08 7.92 0.41
N PRO A 110 -3.32 6.83 0.21
CA PRO A 110 -3.92 5.54 -0.09
C PRO A 110 -4.89 5.10 1.00
N GLU A 111 -5.88 4.33 0.62
CA GLU A 111 -6.76 3.64 1.54
C GLU A 111 -6.22 2.22 1.76
N GLU A 112 -6.41 1.70 2.96
CA GLU A 112 -6.06 0.32 3.30
C GLU A 112 -7.31 -0.49 3.55
N THR A 113 -7.34 -1.71 3.03
CA THR A 113 -8.35 -2.71 3.34
C THR A 113 -7.67 -3.94 3.94
N ILE A 114 -8.19 -4.41 5.08
CA ILE A 114 -7.73 -5.65 5.71
C ILE A 114 -8.75 -6.74 5.42
N TYR A 115 -8.29 -7.82 4.78
CA TYR A 115 -9.08 -9.02 4.49
C TYR A 115 -8.69 -10.12 5.45
N GLN A 116 -9.66 -10.59 6.23
CA GLN A 116 -9.57 -11.74 7.11
C GLN A 116 -10.85 -12.55 6.99
N LEU A 117 -10.74 -13.86 6.86
CA LEU A 117 -11.86 -14.77 6.76
C LEU A 117 -11.92 -15.66 8.00
N GLY A 118 -12.90 -15.40 8.86
CA GLY A 118 -13.10 -16.12 10.11
C GLY A 118 -12.64 -15.37 11.35
N THR A 119 -12.44 -16.12 12.41
CA THR A 119 -12.07 -15.65 13.76
C THR A 119 -10.73 -16.25 14.17
N LEU A 120 -10.30 -15.97 15.40
CA LEU A 120 -9.09 -16.58 15.95
C LEU A 120 -9.19 -18.11 16.07
N ASP A 121 -10.36 -18.61 16.43
CA ASP A 121 -10.60 -20.04 16.66
C ASP A 121 -10.94 -20.83 15.39
N GLU A 122 -11.55 -20.17 14.41
CA GLU A 122 -11.96 -20.76 13.14
C GLU A 122 -11.76 -19.78 12.01
N HIS A 123 -10.76 -20.00 11.18
CA HIS A 123 -10.41 -19.14 10.05
C HIS A 123 -10.08 -19.94 8.79
N ALA A 124 -10.16 -19.28 7.64
CA ALA A 124 -9.73 -19.85 6.37
C ALA A 124 -8.23 -20.16 6.39
N SER A 125 -7.82 -21.13 5.58
CA SER A 125 -6.39 -21.36 5.34
C SER A 125 -5.75 -20.14 4.65
N ALA A 126 -4.43 -20.01 4.76
CA ALA A 126 -3.69 -18.97 4.05
C ALA A 126 -3.86 -19.09 2.53
N GLU A 127 -3.89 -20.31 2.01
CA GLU A 127 -4.08 -20.59 0.59
C GLU A 127 -5.47 -20.18 0.11
N ASP A 128 -6.54 -20.54 0.84
CA ASP A 128 -7.90 -20.13 0.48
C ASP A 128 -8.06 -18.61 0.54
N LEU A 129 -7.52 -17.96 1.59
CA LEU A 129 -7.56 -16.51 1.73
C LEU A 129 -6.83 -15.83 0.56
N LEU A 130 -5.62 -16.30 0.21
CA LEU A 130 -4.84 -15.77 -0.90
C LEU A 130 -5.60 -15.89 -2.22
N ASN A 131 -6.15 -17.05 -2.51
CA ASN A 131 -6.88 -17.31 -3.75
C ASN A 131 -8.13 -16.42 -3.86
N ILE A 132 -8.94 -16.34 -2.80
CA ILE A 132 -10.16 -15.51 -2.79
C ILE A 132 -9.83 -14.03 -2.95
N VAL A 133 -8.83 -13.53 -2.21
CA VAL A 133 -8.50 -12.10 -2.24
C VAL A 133 -7.82 -11.71 -3.54
N THR A 134 -6.95 -12.55 -4.10
CA THR A 134 -6.32 -12.25 -5.40
C THR A 134 -7.33 -12.24 -6.54
N GLU A 135 -8.28 -13.19 -6.57
CA GLU A 135 -9.38 -13.18 -7.53
C GLU A 135 -10.24 -11.93 -7.40
N PHE A 136 -10.61 -11.57 -6.17
CA PHE A 136 -11.36 -10.34 -5.91
C PHE A 136 -10.62 -9.09 -6.36
N ILE A 137 -9.31 -8.98 -6.09
CA ILE A 137 -8.48 -7.85 -6.51
C ILE A 137 -8.43 -7.76 -8.05
N GLU A 138 -8.29 -8.88 -8.75
CA GLU A 138 -8.28 -8.87 -10.23
C GLU A 138 -9.64 -8.46 -10.80
N GLU A 139 -10.75 -8.93 -10.25
CA GLU A 139 -12.08 -8.47 -10.63
C GLU A 139 -12.27 -6.97 -10.33
N PHE A 140 -11.79 -6.52 -9.17
CA PHE A 140 -11.86 -5.12 -8.77
C PHE A 140 -11.05 -4.23 -9.72
N LYS A 141 -9.83 -4.62 -10.07
CA LYS A 141 -8.99 -3.92 -11.06
C LYS A 141 -9.66 -3.89 -12.44
N ALA A 142 -10.22 -5.01 -12.88
CA ALA A 142 -10.91 -5.06 -14.18
C ALA A 142 -12.13 -4.12 -14.24
N LYS A 143 -12.82 -3.94 -13.12
CA LYS A 143 -14.05 -3.13 -13.05
C LYS A 143 -13.80 -1.65 -12.77
N PHE A 144 -12.80 -1.32 -11.97
CA PHE A 144 -12.57 0.02 -11.44
C PHE A 144 -11.17 0.58 -11.72
N GLY A 145 -10.30 -0.16 -12.45
CA GLY A 145 -8.90 0.19 -12.65
C GLY A 145 -8.64 1.53 -13.35
N GLU A 146 -9.65 2.13 -13.98
CA GLU A 146 -9.56 3.50 -14.49
C GLU A 146 -9.60 4.56 -13.38
N HIS A 147 -10.10 4.22 -12.20
CA HIS A 147 -10.34 5.15 -11.10
C HIS A 147 -9.66 4.74 -9.79
N VAL A 148 -9.28 3.48 -9.66
CA VAL A 148 -8.66 2.93 -8.45
C VAL A 148 -7.46 2.08 -8.83
N HIS A 149 -6.31 2.40 -8.24
CA HIS A 149 -5.06 1.72 -8.48
C HIS A 149 -4.67 0.95 -7.22
N VAL A 150 -4.66 -0.38 -7.30
CA VAL A 150 -4.09 -1.23 -6.25
C VAL A 150 -2.58 -1.07 -6.29
N LEU A 151 -2.00 -0.61 -5.19
CA LEU A 151 -0.58 -0.32 -5.09
C LEU A 151 0.21 -1.55 -4.67
N ASP A 152 -0.20 -2.15 -3.58
CA ASP A 152 0.48 -3.27 -2.94
C ASP A 152 -0.45 -4.01 -2.00
N TRP A 153 -0.04 -5.22 -1.63
CA TRP A 153 -0.65 -5.99 -0.56
C TRP A 153 0.34 -6.97 0.08
N ALA A 154 0.08 -7.31 1.33
CA ALA A 154 0.85 -8.29 2.09
C ALA A 154 -0.07 -9.33 2.73
N LEU A 155 0.21 -10.61 2.51
CA LEU A 155 -0.36 -11.71 3.28
C LEU A 155 0.53 -11.97 4.49
N HIS A 156 -0.01 -11.72 5.66
CA HIS A 156 0.64 -11.99 6.93
C HIS A 156 0.26 -13.37 7.44
N LEU A 157 1.28 -14.18 7.70
CA LEU A 157 1.19 -15.52 8.30
C LEU A 157 1.79 -15.55 9.72
N ASP A 158 2.39 -14.48 10.13
CA ASP A 158 3.21 -14.31 11.32
C ASP A 158 2.44 -13.79 12.55
N GLU A 159 1.16 -13.54 12.39
CA GLU A 159 0.24 -13.17 13.45
C GLU A 159 -0.73 -14.32 13.78
N SER A 160 -1.67 -14.07 14.68
CA SER A 160 -2.61 -15.10 15.19
C SER A 160 -3.49 -15.72 14.12
N THR A 161 -3.89 -14.93 13.11
CA THR A 161 -4.72 -15.38 11.99
C THR A 161 -4.15 -14.88 10.67
N PRO A 162 -4.21 -15.67 9.59
CA PRO A 162 -3.87 -15.18 8.25
C PRO A 162 -4.75 -13.99 7.86
N HIS A 163 -4.14 -12.92 7.35
CA HIS A 163 -4.87 -11.76 6.85
C HIS A 163 -4.05 -11.01 5.79
N ILE A 164 -4.74 -10.26 4.95
CA ILE A 164 -4.12 -9.47 3.88
C ILE A 164 -4.38 -8.00 4.15
N HIS A 165 -3.30 -7.21 4.17
CA HIS A 165 -3.34 -5.76 4.06
C HIS A 165 -3.20 -5.37 2.60
N GLU A 166 -4.20 -4.73 2.03
CA GLU A 166 -4.18 -4.22 0.66
C GLU A 166 -4.30 -2.71 0.68
N ARG A 167 -3.47 -2.02 -0.13
CA ARG A 167 -3.58 -0.58 -0.28
C ARG A 167 -3.90 -0.20 -1.72
N HIS A 168 -4.78 0.78 -1.86
CA HIS A 168 -5.11 1.37 -3.15
C HIS A 168 -5.19 2.89 -3.07
N ALA A 169 -4.94 3.53 -4.21
CA ALA A 169 -5.13 4.95 -4.40
C ALA A 169 -6.31 5.19 -5.33
N SER A 170 -7.21 6.10 -4.91
CA SER A 170 -8.26 6.62 -5.79
C SER A 170 -7.69 7.78 -6.59
N GLY A 171 -7.87 7.76 -7.90
CA GLY A 171 -7.40 8.82 -8.78
C GLY A 171 -7.95 8.65 -10.18
N CYS A 172 -8.05 9.76 -10.90
CA CYS A 172 -8.36 9.72 -12.33
C CYS A 172 -7.03 9.65 -13.09
N ALA A 173 -6.85 8.64 -13.93
CA ALA A 173 -5.69 8.53 -14.83
C ALA A 173 -5.59 9.67 -15.86
N ALA A 174 -6.50 10.64 -15.81
CA ALA A 174 -6.65 11.73 -16.77
C ALA A 174 -6.76 13.11 -16.11
N CYS A 175 -6.34 13.28 -14.86
CA CYS A 175 -6.34 14.61 -14.23
C CYS A 175 -5.05 15.36 -14.53
#